data_a6e3b1b5de0616c6e9eddd73422ed19e
#
_entry.id   a6e3b1b5de0616c6e9eddd73422ed19e
#
_cell.length_a   1.000
_cell.length_b   1.000
_cell.length_c   1.000
_cell.angle_alpha   90.00
_cell.angle_beta   90.00
_cell.angle_gamma   90.00
#
_symmetry.space_group_name_H-M   'P 1'
#
loop_
_entity.id
_entity.type
_entity.pdbx_description
1 polymer ?
#
loop_
_entity_poly.entity_id
_entity_poly.type
_entity_poly.pdbx_seq_one_letter_code
_entity_poly.pdbx_strand_id
1 'polypeptide(L)'
;GMSRPPLEDLPQLYQAGMRGIVSVMDEPSGIKEYQEAGLQALWLPITGGKPPTVEQVKQFVQFAKPLIEENQPVVVHCTSGNRRTGTLLAAYLVAQGENPEQAIALVQQARPTAELRDVQKQFLQELAHNYKSI
;
A
#
# COMPACT_ATOMS: atom_id res chain seq x y z
N GLY A 1 1.96 3.88 5.39
CA GLY A 1 2.63 4.45 4.25
C GLY A 1 3.71 5.44 4.61
N MET A 2 4.64 5.63 3.72
CA MET A 2 5.75 6.56 3.96
C MET A 2 6.38 6.96 2.64
N SER A 3 7.22 7.97 2.66
CA SER A 3 8.12 8.27 1.55
C SER A 3 9.18 7.18 1.48
N ARG A 4 9.85 7.06 0.33
CA ARG A 4 10.90 6.05 0.16
C ARG A 4 11.97 6.23 1.24
N PRO A 5 12.27 5.21 2.04
CA PRO A 5 13.29 5.33 3.08
C PRO A 5 14.69 5.32 2.47
N PRO A 6 15.64 6.04 3.05
CA PRO A 6 17.04 5.89 2.66
C PRO A 6 17.50 4.45 2.89
N LEU A 7 18.30 3.92 1.95
CA LEU A 7 18.75 2.53 2.06
C LEU A 7 19.56 2.27 3.32
N GLU A 8 20.27 3.27 3.79
CA GLU A 8 21.09 3.17 5.01
C GLU A 8 20.24 3.00 6.28
N ASP A 9 18.95 3.36 6.23
CA ASP A 9 18.06 3.26 7.39
C ASP A 9 17.35 1.89 7.47
N LEU A 10 17.50 1.02 6.47
CA LEU A 10 16.79 -0.25 6.42
C LEU A 10 17.05 -1.16 7.61
N PRO A 11 18.32 -1.32 8.10
CA PRO A 11 18.54 -2.15 9.28
C PRO A 11 17.81 -1.63 10.51
N GLN A 12 17.71 -0.32 10.66
CA GLN A 12 17.01 0.29 11.80
C GLN A 12 15.51 0.04 11.70
N LEU A 13 14.95 0.10 10.49
CA LEU A 13 13.53 -0.18 10.28
C LEU A 13 13.21 -1.64 10.61
N TYR A 14 14.07 -2.56 10.22
CA TYR A 14 13.90 -3.97 10.56
C TYR A 14 13.95 -4.16 12.08
N GLN A 15 14.89 -3.53 12.74
CA GLN A 15 15.00 -3.62 14.20
C GLN A 15 13.80 -3.01 14.90
N ALA A 16 13.18 -2.00 14.29
CA ALA A 16 11.96 -1.39 14.83
C ALA A 16 10.71 -2.25 14.61
N GLY A 17 10.83 -3.36 13.90
CA GLY A 17 9.73 -4.31 13.73
C GLY A 17 9.15 -4.41 12.33
N MET A 18 9.56 -3.55 11.39
CA MET A 18 9.06 -3.62 10.02
C MET A 18 9.51 -4.92 9.36
N ARG A 19 8.56 -5.62 8.71
CA ARG A 19 8.85 -6.91 8.08
C ARG A 19 8.48 -6.95 6.61
N GLY A 20 7.56 -6.11 6.16
CA GLY A 20 7.16 -6.03 4.76
C GLY A 20 7.21 -4.63 4.22
N ILE A 21 7.61 -4.47 2.97
CA ILE A 21 7.61 -3.17 2.31
C ILE A 21 7.06 -3.33 0.89
N VAL A 22 6.17 -2.43 0.51
CA VAL A 22 5.56 -2.40 -0.81
C VAL A 22 5.94 -1.09 -1.48
N SER A 23 6.55 -1.18 -2.66
CA SER A 23 6.87 -0.03 -3.48
C SER A 23 5.84 0.12 -4.59
N VAL A 24 5.22 1.29 -4.69
CA VAL A 24 4.29 1.61 -5.78
C VAL A 24 4.93 2.53 -6.82
N MET A 25 6.25 2.63 -6.80
CA MET A 25 7.02 3.43 -7.76
C MET A 25 6.98 2.81 -9.15
N ASP A 26 7.19 3.62 -10.17
CA ASP A 26 7.22 3.13 -11.55
C ASP A 26 8.41 2.22 -11.83
N GLU A 27 9.47 2.32 -11.04
CA GLU A 27 10.69 1.53 -11.21
C GLU A 27 10.92 0.64 -9.98
N PRO A 28 11.50 -0.56 -10.17
CA PRO A 28 11.69 -1.51 -9.06
C PRO A 28 12.92 -1.18 -8.21
N SER A 29 13.26 0.08 -8.07
CA SER A 29 14.46 0.46 -7.33
C SER A 29 14.31 0.17 -5.84
N GLY A 30 15.37 -0.36 -5.25
CA GLY A 30 15.41 -0.65 -3.82
C GLY A 30 14.92 -2.03 -3.42
N ILE A 31 14.23 -2.78 -4.29
CA ILE A 31 13.65 -4.08 -3.92
C ILE A 31 14.71 -5.06 -3.43
N LYS A 32 15.84 -5.15 -4.15
CA LYS A 32 16.90 -6.06 -3.76
C LYS A 32 17.49 -5.68 -2.40
N GLU A 33 17.69 -4.40 -2.17
CA GLU A 33 18.23 -3.89 -0.93
C GLU A 33 17.26 -4.14 0.23
N TYR A 34 15.96 -4.03 -0.01
CA TYR A 34 14.97 -4.35 1.01
C TYR A 34 15.05 -5.81 1.41
N GLN A 35 15.17 -6.71 0.42
CA GLN A 35 15.29 -8.14 0.68
C GLN A 35 16.59 -8.47 1.41
N GLU A 36 17.68 -7.83 1.06
CA GLU A 36 18.96 -8.03 1.74
C GLU A 36 18.92 -7.56 3.21
N ALA A 37 18.07 -6.58 3.51
CA ALA A 37 17.88 -6.12 4.88
C ALA A 37 16.96 -7.02 5.71
N GLY A 38 16.42 -8.10 5.14
CA GLY A 38 15.56 -9.03 5.85
C GLY A 38 14.07 -8.75 5.68
N LEU A 39 13.71 -7.79 4.83
CA LEU A 39 12.32 -7.43 4.59
C LEU A 39 11.75 -8.27 3.45
N GLN A 40 10.47 -8.62 3.55
CA GLN A 40 9.72 -9.09 2.39
C GLN A 40 9.35 -7.87 1.56
N ALA A 41 9.56 -7.93 0.26
CA ALA A 41 9.36 -6.78 -0.61
C ALA A 41 8.47 -7.12 -1.79
N LEU A 42 7.58 -6.20 -2.14
CA LEU A 42 6.68 -6.33 -3.28
C LEU A 42 6.71 -5.04 -4.07
N TRP A 43 6.79 -5.17 -5.39
CA TRP A 43 6.75 -4.03 -6.29
C TRP A 43 5.43 -4.06 -7.06
N LEU A 44 4.63 -3.00 -6.88
CA LEU A 44 3.35 -2.82 -7.56
C LEU A 44 3.37 -1.45 -8.24
N PRO A 45 3.87 -1.36 -9.49
CA PRO A 45 3.98 -0.06 -10.14
C PRO A 45 2.61 0.55 -10.39
N ILE A 46 2.38 1.73 -9.83
CA ILE A 46 1.15 2.49 -10.01
C ILE A 46 1.54 3.88 -10.52
N THR A 47 1.02 4.24 -11.68
CA THR A 47 1.29 5.55 -12.27
C THR A 47 0.71 6.65 -11.39
N GLY A 48 1.48 7.73 -11.21
CA GLY A 48 1.04 8.85 -10.38
C GLY A 48 -0.31 9.39 -10.80
N GLY A 49 -1.19 9.60 -9.80
CA GLY A 49 -2.54 10.11 -10.04
C GLY A 49 -3.55 9.09 -10.51
N LYS A 50 -3.13 7.84 -10.79
CA LYS A 50 -4.02 6.77 -11.24
C LYS A 50 -4.26 5.76 -10.14
N PRO A 51 -5.37 5.00 -10.21
CA PRO A 51 -5.61 3.91 -9.26
C PRO A 51 -4.79 2.68 -9.62
N PRO A 52 -4.63 1.74 -8.67
CA PRO A 52 -4.09 0.42 -9.01
C PRO A 52 -5.08 -0.35 -9.86
N THR A 53 -4.65 -1.48 -10.40
CA THR A 53 -5.57 -2.44 -11.03
C THR A 53 -6.13 -3.39 -9.98
N VAL A 54 -7.23 -4.07 -10.31
CA VAL A 54 -7.79 -5.09 -9.41
C VAL A 54 -6.76 -6.19 -9.15
N GLU A 55 -6.00 -6.58 -10.16
CA GLU A 55 -4.95 -7.58 -10.00
C GLU A 55 -3.87 -7.13 -9.02
N GLN A 56 -3.48 -5.86 -9.07
CA GLN A 56 -2.52 -5.31 -8.12
C GLN A 56 -3.07 -5.31 -6.69
N VAL A 57 -4.37 -5.03 -6.53
CA VAL A 57 -5.01 -5.11 -5.21
C VAL A 57 -4.96 -6.53 -4.68
N LYS A 58 -5.24 -7.53 -5.53
CA LYS A 58 -5.14 -8.94 -5.13
C LYS A 58 -3.73 -9.30 -4.69
N GLN A 59 -2.73 -8.89 -5.45
CA GLN A 59 -1.34 -9.15 -5.10
C GLN A 59 -0.98 -8.51 -3.77
N PHE A 60 -1.43 -7.28 -3.55
CA PHE A 60 -1.17 -6.60 -2.30
C PHE A 60 -1.81 -7.31 -1.11
N VAL A 61 -3.07 -7.72 -1.23
CA VAL A 61 -3.77 -8.44 -0.17
C VAL A 61 -3.07 -9.77 0.14
N GLN A 62 -2.70 -10.53 -0.89
CA GLN A 62 -2.01 -11.79 -0.72
C GLN A 62 -0.65 -11.62 -0.04
N PHE A 63 0.02 -10.50 -0.30
CA PHE A 63 1.30 -10.20 0.34
C PHE A 63 1.13 -9.71 1.78
N ALA A 64 0.22 -8.77 2.00
CA ALA A 64 0.11 -8.06 3.27
C ALA A 64 -0.68 -8.82 4.32
N LYS A 65 -1.73 -9.54 3.94
CA LYS A 65 -2.64 -10.16 4.88
C LYS A 65 -1.94 -11.16 5.81
N PRO A 66 -1.11 -12.09 5.32
CA PRO A 66 -0.41 -13.00 6.23
C PRO A 66 0.51 -12.28 7.21
N LEU A 67 1.18 -11.22 6.76
CA LEU A 67 2.05 -10.45 7.64
C LEU A 67 1.24 -9.73 8.72
N ILE A 68 0.12 -9.12 8.33
CA ILE A 68 -0.74 -8.42 9.27
C ILE A 68 -1.34 -9.39 10.30
N GLU A 69 -1.75 -10.58 9.86
CA GLU A 69 -2.30 -11.59 10.77
C GLU A 69 -1.28 -12.08 11.80
N GLU A 70 0.01 -12.04 11.46
CA GLU A 70 1.08 -12.40 12.37
C GLU A 70 1.64 -11.18 13.13
N ASN A 71 0.94 -10.04 13.08
CA ASN A 71 1.35 -8.80 13.72
C ASN A 71 2.71 -8.29 13.21
N GLN A 72 3.03 -8.56 11.94
CA GLN A 72 4.26 -8.09 11.31
C GLN A 72 3.94 -6.85 10.48
N PRO A 73 4.46 -5.67 10.83
CA PRO A 73 4.13 -4.44 10.13
C PRO A 73 4.55 -4.44 8.66
N VAL A 74 3.68 -3.88 7.83
CA VAL A 74 3.90 -3.69 6.40
C VAL A 74 3.82 -2.22 6.07
N VAL A 75 4.78 -1.72 5.30
CA VAL A 75 4.84 -0.32 4.90
C VAL A 75 4.66 -0.22 3.40
N VAL A 76 3.84 0.72 2.95
CA VAL A 76 3.67 1.06 1.53
C VAL A 76 4.31 2.42 1.30
N HIS A 77 5.14 2.54 0.26
CA HIS A 77 5.76 3.81 -0.05
C HIS A 77 5.66 4.16 -1.54
N CYS A 78 5.64 5.46 -1.81
CA CYS A 78 5.77 6.03 -3.13
C CYS A 78 6.63 7.29 -3.01
N THR A 79 6.85 8.01 -4.12
CA THR A 79 7.75 9.17 -4.10
C THR A 79 7.28 10.26 -3.14
N SER A 80 6.00 10.63 -3.23
CA SER A 80 5.43 11.69 -2.38
C SER A 80 4.62 11.15 -1.22
N GLY A 81 4.37 9.86 -1.17
CA GLY A 81 3.79 9.20 0.01
C GLY A 81 2.29 9.30 0.18
N ASN A 82 1.53 9.87 -0.75
CA ASN A 82 0.15 10.21 -0.43
C ASN A 82 -0.93 9.52 -1.27
N ARG A 83 -1.09 9.92 -2.53
CA ARG A 83 -2.27 9.47 -3.28
C ARG A 83 -2.24 8.00 -3.67
N ARG A 84 -1.14 7.54 -4.25
CA ARG A 84 -1.01 6.12 -4.65
C ARG A 84 -1.03 5.22 -3.44
N THR A 85 -0.28 5.58 -2.42
CA THR A 85 -0.25 4.84 -1.15
C THR A 85 -1.63 4.83 -0.51
N GLY A 86 -2.27 6.00 -0.40
CA GLY A 86 -3.59 6.11 0.20
C GLY A 86 -4.64 5.29 -0.55
N THR A 87 -4.60 5.30 -1.88
CA THR A 87 -5.53 4.52 -2.69
C THR A 87 -5.34 3.01 -2.46
N LEU A 88 -4.10 2.56 -2.42
CA LEU A 88 -3.82 1.13 -2.20
C LEU A 88 -4.25 0.68 -0.80
N LEU A 89 -3.99 1.50 0.22
CA LEU A 89 -4.43 1.19 1.58
C LEU A 89 -5.95 1.15 1.69
N ALA A 90 -6.64 2.10 1.07
CA ALA A 90 -8.09 2.10 1.05
C ALA A 90 -8.63 0.88 0.28
N ALA A 91 -7.97 0.51 -0.81
CA ALA A 91 -8.36 -0.69 -1.57
C ALA A 91 -8.23 -1.96 -0.73
N TYR A 92 -7.19 -2.04 0.09
CA TYR A 92 -7.06 -3.16 1.02
C TYR A 92 -8.26 -3.25 1.97
N LEU A 93 -8.67 -2.12 2.55
CA LEU A 93 -9.81 -2.09 3.45
C LEU A 93 -11.10 -2.47 2.74
N VAL A 94 -11.32 -1.98 1.51
CA VAL A 94 -12.48 -2.36 0.72
C VAL A 94 -12.48 -3.86 0.44
N ALA A 95 -11.33 -4.42 0.10
CA ALA A 95 -11.19 -5.86 -0.15
C ALA A 95 -11.48 -6.69 1.10
N GLN A 96 -11.31 -6.11 2.29
CA GLN A 96 -11.66 -6.78 3.55
C GLN A 96 -13.12 -6.57 3.95
N GLY A 97 -13.91 -5.93 3.10
CA GLY A 97 -15.34 -5.75 3.34
C GLY A 97 -15.75 -4.36 3.81
N GLU A 98 -14.80 -3.43 3.88
CA GLU A 98 -15.10 -2.07 4.32
C GLU A 98 -15.81 -1.28 3.22
N ASN A 99 -16.70 -0.39 3.61
CA ASN A 99 -17.36 0.53 2.71
C ASN A 99 -16.32 1.50 2.13
N PRO A 100 -16.36 1.83 0.80
CA PRO A 100 -15.36 2.71 0.19
C PRO A 100 -15.25 4.08 0.86
N GLU A 101 -16.37 4.68 1.22
CA GLU A 101 -16.34 5.99 1.87
C GLU A 101 -15.69 5.91 3.24
N GLN A 102 -15.96 4.86 3.98
CA GLN A 102 -15.34 4.61 5.28
C GLN A 102 -13.85 4.31 5.13
N ALA A 103 -13.48 3.52 4.12
CA ALA A 103 -12.08 3.21 3.86
C ALA A 103 -11.29 4.48 3.55
N ILE A 104 -11.84 5.36 2.71
CA ILE A 104 -11.20 6.64 2.39
C ILE A 104 -11.06 7.50 3.64
N ALA A 105 -12.13 7.58 4.46
CA ALA A 105 -12.11 8.37 5.68
C ALA A 105 -11.04 7.87 6.66
N LEU A 106 -10.90 6.55 6.81
CA LEU A 106 -9.89 5.97 7.70
C LEU A 106 -8.47 6.29 7.22
N VAL A 107 -8.24 6.19 5.91
CA VAL A 107 -6.92 6.50 5.35
C VAL A 107 -6.61 7.99 5.52
N GLN A 108 -7.55 8.86 5.23
CA GLN A 108 -7.35 10.31 5.36
C GLN A 108 -7.18 10.75 6.80
N GLN A 109 -7.81 10.07 7.73
CA GLN A 109 -7.64 10.33 9.16
C GLN A 109 -6.22 10.00 9.61
N ALA A 110 -5.68 8.90 9.12
CA ALA A 110 -4.30 8.49 9.43
C ALA A 110 -3.28 9.31 8.66
N ARG A 111 -3.64 9.78 7.47
CA ARG A 111 -2.75 10.52 6.56
C ARG A 111 -3.51 11.71 5.98
N PRO A 112 -3.60 12.84 6.70
CA PRO A 112 -4.42 13.99 6.26
C PRO A 112 -4.03 14.55 4.89
N THR A 113 -2.80 14.33 4.43
CA THR A 113 -2.35 14.80 3.13
C THR A 113 -2.70 13.83 1.98
N ALA A 114 -3.32 12.70 2.27
CA ALA A 114 -3.69 11.71 1.26
C ALA A 114 -5.03 12.08 0.62
N GLU A 115 -5.03 13.13 -0.20
CA GLU A 115 -6.22 13.56 -0.94
C GLU A 115 -6.33 12.75 -2.22
N LEU A 116 -7.31 11.85 -2.27
CA LEU A 116 -7.52 11.00 -3.44
C LEU A 116 -8.22 11.78 -4.55
N ARG A 117 -7.81 11.52 -5.79
CA ARG A 117 -8.47 12.09 -6.97
C ARG A 117 -9.76 11.34 -7.25
N ASP A 118 -10.65 11.96 -8.02
CA ASP A 118 -11.95 11.37 -8.34
C ASP A 118 -11.81 10.01 -9.03
N VAL A 119 -10.82 9.85 -9.92
CA VAL A 119 -10.60 8.57 -10.60
C VAL A 119 -10.18 7.48 -9.60
N GLN A 120 -9.47 7.84 -8.57
CA GLN A 120 -9.06 6.90 -7.52
C GLN A 120 -10.25 6.53 -6.64
N LYS A 121 -11.08 7.50 -6.28
CA LYS A 121 -12.30 7.24 -5.50
C LYS A 121 -13.29 6.38 -6.28
N GLN A 122 -13.43 6.64 -7.58
CA GLN A 122 -14.29 5.85 -8.43
C GLN A 122 -13.82 4.40 -8.52
N PHE A 123 -12.51 4.20 -8.61
CA PHE A 123 -11.95 2.84 -8.59
C PHE A 123 -12.36 2.08 -7.33
N LEU A 124 -12.29 2.74 -6.17
CA LEU A 124 -12.65 2.10 -4.90
C LEU A 124 -14.12 1.72 -4.86
N GLN A 125 -15.00 2.56 -5.40
CA GLN A 125 -16.41 2.25 -5.48
C GLN A 125 -16.68 1.06 -6.40
N GLU A 126 -16.01 1.00 -7.54
CA GLU A 126 -16.12 -0.13 -8.45
C GLU A 126 -15.57 -1.41 -7.83
N LEU A 127 -14.48 -1.30 -7.10
CA LEU A 127 -13.88 -2.43 -6.40
C LEU A 127 -14.85 -3.01 -5.36
N ALA A 128 -15.51 -2.17 -4.59
CA ALA A 128 -16.47 -2.60 -3.59
C ALA A 128 -17.67 -3.30 -4.22
N HIS A 129 -18.07 -2.84 -5.40
CA HIS A 129 -19.22 -3.39 -6.10
C HIS A 129 -18.91 -4.75 -6.75
N ASN A 130 -17.72 -4.89 -7.32
CA ASN A 130 -17.33 -6.06 -8.10
C ASN A 130 -16.49 -7.08 -7.34
N TYR A 131 -16.06 -6.75 -6.13
CA TYR A 131 -15.05 -7.51 -5.42
C TYR A 131 -15.52 -7.80 -4.01
N LYS A 132 -15.95 -9.04 -3.75
CA LYS A 132 -16.58 -9.39 -2.47
C LYS A 132 -15.62 -10.11 -1.55
N SER A 133 -14.52 -10.07 -1.45
CA SER A 133 -13.53 -10.65 -0.55
C SER A 133 -12.43 -11.35 -1.33
N ILE A 134 -11.31 -11.15 -0.86
CA ILE A 134 -10.10 -11.74 -1.44
C ILE A 134 -9.56 -12.79 -0.48
#